data_3bde6b74f2f75706e0502ff17aeedef6
#
_entry.id   3bde6b74f2f75706e0502ff17aeedef6
#
_cell.length_a   1.000
_cell.length_b   1.000
_cell.length_c   1.000
_cell.angle_alpha   90.00
_cell.angle_beta   90.00
_cell.angle_gamma   90.00
#
_symmetry.space_group_name_H-M   'P 1'
#
loop_
_entity.id
_entity.type
_entity.pdbx_description
1 polymer ?
#
loop_
_entity_poly.entity_id
_entity_poly.type
_entity_poly.pdbx_seq_one_letter_code
_entity_poly.pdbx_strand_id
1 'polypeptide(L)' 'TALDELASKELGSAIEVAIGKLRPEYRNCIMLRHVEGRSYEEIAATLDLPLGTVKTYIHRARHELRDALEHLRE' A
#
# COMPACT_ATOMS: atom_id res chain seq x y z
N THR A 1 3.18 -25.69 -4.95
CA THR A 1 2.57 -26.66 -4.06
C THR A 1 1.41 -26.03 -3.28
N ALA A 2 0.57 -26.86 -2.69
CA ALA A 2 -0.56 -26.38 -1.88
C ALA A 2 -0.10 -25.54 -0.69
N LEU A 3 1.03 -25.88 -0.10
CA LEU A 3 1.62 -25.12 1.01
C LEU A 3 2.07 -23.73 0.56
N ASP A 4 2.67 -23.62 -0.60
CA ASP A 4 3.11 -22.34 -1.15
C ASP A 4 1.91 -21.45 -1.48
N GLU A 5 0.85 -22.04 -2.02
CA GLU A 5 -0.39 -21.32 -2.30
C GLU A 5 -1.05 -20.79 -1.03
N LEU A 6 -1.08 -21.60 0.04
CA LEU A 6 -1.63 -21.18 1.33
C LEU A 6 -0.81 -20.06 1.95
N ALA A 7 0.52 -20.18 1.92
CA ALA A 7 1.40 -19.14 2.43
C ALA A 7 1.23 -17.84 1.66
N SER A 8 1.10 -17.90 0.34
CA SER A 8 0.85 -16.72 -0.49
C SER A 8 -0.49 -16.07 -0.18
N LYS A 9 -1.54 -16.86 0.06
CA LYS A 9 -2.85 -16.35 0.45
C LYS A 9 -2.82 -15.66 1.82
N GLU A 10 -2.13 -16.27 2.78
CA GLU A 10 -1.99 -15.69 4.11
C GLU A 10 -1.23 -14.36 4.07
N LEU A 11 -0.15 -14.30 3.28
CA LEU A 11 0.61 -13.08 3.10
C LEU A 11 -0.23 -12.01 2.38
N GLY A 12 -0.97 -12.38 1.35
CA GLY A 12 -1.88 -11.49 0.64
C GLY A 12 -2.96 -10.92 1.55
N SER A 13 -3.55 -11.75 2.41
CA SER A 13 -4.56 -11.30 3.39
C SER A 13 -3.95 -10.34 4.40
N ALA A 14 -2.72 -10.59 4.85
CA ALA A 14 -2.03 -9.71 5.79
C ALA A 14 -1.76 -8.34 5.16
N ILE A 15 -1.35 -8.31 3.88
CA ILE A 15 -1.14 -7.06 3.15
C ILE A 15 -2.46 -6.31 3.00
N GLU A 16 -3.54 -6.99 2.63
CA GLU A 16 -4.87 -6.37 2.50
C GLU A 16 -5.35 -5.75 3.81
N VAL A 17 -5.17 -6.45 4.91
CA VAL A 17 -5.52 -5.94 6.25
C VAL A 17 -4.68 -4.71 6.58
N ALA A 18 -3.37 -4.77 6.32
CA ALA A 18 -2.46 -3.66 6.59
C ALA A 18 -2.84 -2.43 5.76
N ILE A 19 -3.15 -2.61 4.48
CA ILE A 19 -3.61 -1.52 3.61
C ILE A 19 -4.91 -0.93 4.13
N GLY A 20 -5.83 -1.78 4.58
CA GLY A 20 -7.11 -1.35 5.13
C GLY A 20 -6.99 -0.50 6.38
N LYS A 21 -5.89 -0.63 7.13
CA LYS A 21 -5.63 0.15 8.34
C LYS A 21 -4.96 1.49 8.07
N LEU A 22 -4.50 1.72 6.86
CA LEU A 22 -3.90 3.00 6.49
C LEU A 22 -4.96 4.10 6.51
N ARG A 23 -4.51 5.34 6.72
CA ARG A 23 -5.37 6.50 6.52
C ARG A 23 -5.89 6.50 5.09
N PRO A 24 -7.12 7.01 4.85
CA PRO A 24 -7.69 7.00 3.49
C PRO A 24 -6.78 7.65 2.45
N GLU A 25 -6.10 8.75 2.79
CA GLU A 25 -5.19 9.44 1.88
C GLU A 25 -4.02 8.56 1.46
N TYR A 26 -3.44 7.84 2.42
CA TYR A 26 -2.31 6.93 2.17
C TYR A 26 -2.77 5.71 1.38
N ARG A 27 -3.91 5.16 1.76
CA ARG A 27 -4.48 4.00 1.08
C ARG A 27 -4.78 4.29 -0.39
N ASN A 28 -5.40 5.44 -0.66
CA ASN A 28 -5.72 5.83 -2.03
C ASN A 28 -4.46 5.95 -2.89
N CYS A 29 -3.41 6.57 -2.38
CA CYS A 29 -2.14 6.70 -3.10
C CYS A 29 -1.49 5.34 -3.34
N ILE A 30 -1.46 4.47 -2.35
CA ILE A 30 -0.87 3.14 -2.47
C ILE A 30 -1.66 2.28 -3.48
N MET A 31 -2.97 2.32 -3.42
CA MET A 31 -3.80 1.55 -4.34
C MET A 31 -3.60 2.00 -5.79
N LEU A 32 -3.60 3.30 -6.03
CA LEU A 32 -3.38 3.82 -7.39
C LEU A 32 -1.97 3.48 -7.89
N ARG A 33 -0.97 3.53 -7.03
CA ARG A 33 0.41 3.28 -7.44
C ARG A 33 0.70 1.79 -7.66
N HIS A 34 0.32 0.94 -6.71
CA HIS A 34 0.75 -0.46 -6.72
C HIS A 34 -0.26 -1.43 -7.33
N VAL A 35 -1.55 -1.12 -7.28
CA VAL A 35 -2.57 -1.97 -7.88
C VAL A 35 -2.87 -1.53 -9.31
N GLU A 36 -3.05 -0.23 -9.53
CA GLU A 36 -3.40 0.29 -10.87
C GLU A 36 -2.19 0.72 -11.70
N GLY A 37 -0.99 0.76 -11.12
CA GLY A 37 0.23 1.09 -11.84
C GLY A 37 0.33 2.53 -12.32
N ARG A 38 -0.35 3.46 -11.65
CA ARG A 38 -0.35 4.86 -12.05
C ARG A 38 0.96 5.55 -11.70
N SER A 39 1.34 6.54 -12.49
CA SER A 39 2.48 7.40 -12.19
C SER A 39 2.12 8.36 -11.06
N TYR A 40 3.13 8.93 -10.41
CA TYR A 40 2.90 9.92 -9.34
C TYR A 40 2.12 11.12 -9.88
N GLU A 41 2.43 11.56 -11.10
CA GLU A 41 1.74 12.67 -11.76
C GLU A 41 0.27 12.34 -12.00
N GLU A 42 -0.01 11.13 -12.44
CA GLU A 42 -1.38 10.68 -12.64
C GLU A 42 -2.15 10.61 -11.32
N ILE A 43 -1.51 10.13 -10.25
CA ILE A 43 -2.12 10.08 -8.92
C ILE A 43 -2.42 11.49 -8.42
N ALA A 44 -1.48 12.40 -8.59
CA ALA A 44 -1.66 13.80 -8.20
C ALA A 44 -2.85 14.42 -8.92
N ALA A 45 -2.98 14.18 -10.21
CA ALA A 45 -4.12 14.67 -10.99
C ALA A 45 -5.43 14.03 -10.55
N THR A 46 -5.43 12.71 -10.35
CA THR A 46 -6.64 11.96 -9.97
C THR A 46 -7.17 12.39 -8.60
N LEU A 47 -6.28 12.58 -7.63
CA LEU A 47 -6.65 12.92 -6.26
C LEU A 47 -6.67 14.43 -5.99
N ASP A 48 -6.31 15.24 -6.99
CA ASP A 48 -6.22 16.69 -6.87
C ASP A 48 -5.28 17.09 -5.73
N LEU A 49 -4.07 16.51 -5.75
CA LEU A 49 -3.03 16.76 -4.75
C LEU A 49 -1.75 17.26 -5.42
N PRO A 50 -0.95 18.06 -4.71
CA PRO A 50 0.39 18.41 -5.20
C PRO A 50 1.24 17.15 -5.34
N LEU A 51 2.14 17.14 -6.33
CA LEU A 51 3.02 16.00 -6.58
C LEU A 51 3.88 15.64 -5.37
N GLY A 52 4.42 16.64 -4.70
CA GLY A 52 5.22 16.43 -3.49
C GLY A 52 4.43 15.75 -2.37
N THR A 53 3.14 16.08 -2.26
CA THR A 53 2.24 15.47 -1.28
C THR A 53 2.03 13.99 -1.61
N VAL A 54 1.83 13.64 -2.88
CA VAL A 54 1.69 12.25 -3.31
C VAL A 54 2.93 11.45 -2.95
N LYS A 55 4.11 11.99 -3.24
CA LYS A 55 5.38 11.33 -2.91
C LYS A 55 5.52 11.09 -1.41
N THR A 56 5.17 12.09 -0.60
CA THR A 56 5.21 11.98 0.87
C THR A 56 4.23 10.92 1.37
N TYR A 57 3.01 10.94 0.86
CA TYR A 57 1.97 9.97 1.29
C TYR A 57 2.36 8.54 0.93
N ILE A 58 2.90 8.32 -0.26
CA ILE A 58 3.35 6.98 -0.66
C ILE A 58 4.52 6.52 0.21
N HIS A 59 5.46 7.41 0.49
CA HIS A 59 6.60 7.09 1.36
C HIS A 59 6.13 6.70 2.76
N ARG A 60 5.25 7.47 3.35
CA ARG A 60 4.70 7.19 4.69
C ARG A 60 3.85 5.93 4.71
N ALA A 61 3.05 5.72 3.67
CA ALA A 61 2.24 4.52 3.55
C ALA A 61 3.11 3.26 3.49
N ARG A 62 4.20 3.30 2.74
CA ARG A 62 5.15 2.18 2.66
C ARG A 62 5.78 1.89 4.01
N HIS A 63 6.13 2.92 4.76
CA HIS A 63 6.70 2.76 6.11
C HIS A 63 5.71 2.08 7.04
N GLU A 64 4.46 2.53 7.06
CA GLU A 64 3.43 1.93 7.90
C GLU A 64 3.16 0.48 7.52
N LEU A 65 3.16 0.18 6.21
CA LEU A 65 2.98 -1.20 5.74
C LEU A 65 4.15 -2.08 6.16
N ARG A 66 5.38 -1.58 6.05
CA ARG A 66 6.56 -2.32 6.47
C ARG A 66 6.48 -2.65 7.95
N ASP A 67 6.18 -1.67 8.78
CA ASP A 67 6.07 -1.87 10.23
C ASP A 67 4.98 -2.89 10.56
N ALA A 68 3.82 -2.79 9.92
CA ALA A 68 2.73 -3.74 10.14
C ALA A 68 3.13 -5.16 9.75
N LEU A 69 3.84 -5.33 8.63
CA LEU A 69 4.25 -6.64 8.15
C LEU A 69 5.40 -7.23 8.97
N GLU A 70 6.27 -6.39 9.53
CA GLU A 70 7.34 -6.84 10.42
C GLU A 70 6.79 -7.44 11.72
N HIS A 71 5.72 -6.88 12.25
CA HIS A 71 5.06 -7.42 13.45
C HIS A 71 4.53 -8.84 13.22
N LEU A 72 4.22 -9.20 12.00
CA LEU A 72 3.73 -10.55 11.69
C LEU A 72 4.83 -11.61 11.70
N ARG A 73 6.10 -11.19 11.66
CA ARG A 73 7.23 -12.12 11.70
C ARG A 73 7.64 -12.52 13.12
N GLU A 74 7.13 -11.82 14.09
CA GLU A 74 7.35 -12.11 15.48
C GLU A 74 6.27 -13.07 15.99
#